data_052836f560dab04e650e3644f5e64d50
#
_entry.id   052836f560dab04e650e3644f5e64d50
#
_cell.length_a   1.000
_cell.length_b   1.000
_cell.length_c   1.000
_cell.angle_alpha   90.00
_cell.angle_beta   90.00
_cell.angle_gamma   90.00
#
_symmetry.space_group_name_H-M   'P 1'
#
loop_
_entity.id
_entity.type
_entity.pdbx_description
1 polymer ?
#
loop_
_entity_poly.entity_id
_entity_poly.type
_entity_poly.pdbx_seq_one_letter_code
_entity_poly.pdbx_strand_id
1 'polypeptide(L)'
;MVTGVHTVFSCATNFLNGRKCIFCGSFKTTKTARSYVKCMRCGKQKSLNKLRREIAILQGFYQQQPAYRLASDLGLDAKTVTRVYQRLRIALFHMTELEGAKLSGEIELDESYFGGARKGPRGRGARGKSIVFGLLERDGRVYTKVVESVSAETLMTHIQAHTRKGSVYYTDAFRGYQSLQRYGKHMVVNHSKEFVSKKTKNHINGIEGFWSYAKHILYNYRGVSRYHFPMYLKEIEYRYNHRQENIFKLFLAVYFGYVSP
;
A
#
# COMPACT_ATOMS: atom_id res chain seq x y z
N MET A 1 -7.83 17.55 -16.34
CA MET A 1 -7.14 16.91 -15.18
C MET A 1 -6.85 17.92 -14.04
N VAL A 2 -7.81 18.76 -13.65
CA VAL A 2 -7.62 19.80 -12.60
C VAL A 2 -8.58 19.63 -11.41
N THR A 3 -9.44 18.62 -11.42
CA THR A 3 -10.47 18.41 -10.40
C THR A 3 -9.99 17.75 -9.11
N GLY A 4 -8.83 17.08 -9.09
CA GLY A 4 -8.33 16.35 -7.91
C GLY A 4 -7.74 17.23 -6.80
N VAL A 5 -7.16 18.36 -7.13
CA VAL A 5 -6.45 19.23 -6.16
C VAL A 5 -7.44 19.97 -5.24
N HIS A 6 -8.56 20.44 -5.78
CA HIS A 6 -9.59 21.15 -4.99
C HIS A 6 -10.27 20.25 -3.95
N THR A 7 -10.48 18.97 -4.24
CA THR A 7 -11.16 18.02 -3.31
C THR A 7 -10.28 17.65 -2.12
N VAL A 8 -8.96 17.56 -2.33
CA VAL A 8 -7.98 17.22 -1.28
C VAL A 8 -7.87 18.36 -0.24
N PHE A 9 -7.84 19.61 -0.69
CA PHE A 9 -7.81 20.77 0.20
C PHE A 9 -9.10 20.90 1.03
N SER A 10 -10.25 20.62 0.44
CA SER A 10 -11.54 20.72 1.15
C SER A 10 -11.62 19.74 2.34
N CYS A 11 -11.06 18.55 2.21
CA CYS A 11 -11.04 17.56 3.28
C CYS A 11 -10.24 18.02 4.53
N ALA A 12 -9.13 18.74 4.32
CA ALA A 12 -8.27 19.20 5.41
C ALA A 12 -8.67 20.57 5.98
N THR A 13 -9.44 21.39 5.26
CA THR A 13 -9.72 22.80 5.61
C THR A 13 -10.33 22.95 7.00
N ASN A 14 -11.29 22.14 7.37
CA ASN A 14 -11.93 22.21 8.68
C ASN A 14 -10.98 21.86 9.83
N PHE A 15 -10.04 20.94 9.60
CA PHE A 15 -8.98 20.62 10.57
C PHE A 15 -7.96 21.75 10.67
N LEU A 16 -7.52 22.29 9.54
CA LEU A 16 -6.54 23.38 9.45
C LEU A 16 -7.06 24.67 10.06
N ASN A 17 -8.36 24.94 9.96
CA ASN A 17 -9.02 26.07 10.57
C ASN A 17 -9.41 25.82 12.03
N GLY A 18 -9.14 24.63 12.56
CA GLY A 18 -9.47 24.22 13.91
C GLY A 18 -10.98 24.17 14.18
N ARG A 19 -11.81 24.02 13.14
CA ARG A 19 -13.26 23.87 13.26
C ARG A 19 -13.68 22.43 13.55
N LYS A 20 -12.84 21.45 13.19
CA LYS A 20 -13.10 20.02 13.38
C LYS A 20 -11.94 19.36 14.13
N CYS A 21 -12.24 18.50 15.07
CA CYS A 21 -11.24 17.74 15.81
C CYS A 21 -10.59 16.68 14.94
N ILE A 22 -9.26 16.68 14.85
CA ILE A 22 -8.48 15.71 14.08
C ILE A 22 -8.49 14.30 14.69
N PHE A 23 -8.92 14.14 15.95
CA PHE A 23 -8.90 12.85 16.65
C PHE A 23 -10.27 12.14 16.65
N CYS A 24 -11.38 12.88 16.71
CA CYS A 24 -12.71 12.29 16.81
C CYS A 24 -13.74 12.90 15.85
N GLY A 25 -13.31 13.78 14.95
CA GLY A 25 -14.18 14.39 13.95
C GLY A 25 -15.23 15.39 14.48
N SER A 26 -15.32 15.62 15.79
CA SER A 26 -16.31 16.54 16.36
C SER A 26 -16.05 17.98 15.96
N PHE A 27 -17.11 18.74 15.70
CA PHE A 27 -17.06 20.19 15.47
C PHE A 27 -17.05 21.00 16.79
N LYS A 28 -17.21 20.36 17.94
CA LYS A 28 -17.13 21.02 19.26
C LYS A 28 -15.67 21.25 19.63
N THR A 29 -15.06 22.27 19.06
CA THR A 29 -13.66 22.65 19.28
C THR A 29 -13.53 24.10 19.72
N THR A 30 -12.51 24.39 20.53
CA THR A 30 -12.16 25.73 20.98
C THR A 30 -10.70 26.02 20.65
N LYS A 31 -10.42 27.20 20.12
CA LYS A 31 -9.05 27.71 19.95
C LYS A 31 -8.58 28.39 21.23
N THR A 32 -7.33 28.13 21.59
CA THR A 32 -6.67 28.80 22.70
C THR A 32 -5.75 29.93 22.20
N ALA A 33 -5.39 30.90 23.08
CA ALA A 33 -4.49 31.99 22.74
C ALA A 33 -3.13 31.57 22.19
N ARG A 34 -2.63 30.35 22.53
CA ARG A 34 -1.36 29.78 22.05
C ARG A 34 -1.50 28.99 20.74
N SER A 35 -2.53 29.27 19.93
CA SER A 35 -2.78 28.55 18.67
C SER A 35 -2.92 27.03 18.84
N TYR A 36 -3.50 26.58 19.94
CA TYR A 36 -3.94 25.18 20.11
C TYR A 36 -5.43 25.08 19.82
N VAL A 37 -5.84 23.90 19.35
CA VAL A 37 -7.24 23.48 19.26
C VAL A 37 -7.49 22.40 20.30
N LYS A 38 -8.44 22.65 21.21
CA LYS A 38 -8.94 21.69 22.20
C LYS A 38 -10.31 21.20 21.76
N CYS A 39 -10.50 19.89 21.74
CA CYS A 39 -11.80 19.29 21.48
C CYS A 39 -12.60 19.18 22.78
N MET A 40 -13.82 19.72 22.79
CA MET A 40 -14.70 19.65 23.96
C MET A 40 -15.39 18.28 24.09
N ARG A 41 -15.36 17.43 23.04
CA ARG A 41 -15.93 16.06 23.09
C ARG A 41 -14.93 15.02 23.61
N CYS A 42 -13.70 14.99 23.06
CA CYS A 42 -12.70 13.97 23.43
C CYS A 42 -11.59 14.49 24.34
N GLY A 43 -11.60 15.77 24.73
CA GLY A 43 -10.62 16.40 25.61
C GLY A 43 -9.22 16.62 24.99
N LYS A 44 -8.91 15.97 23.89
CA LYS A 44 -7.59 16.07 23.25
C LYS A 44 -7.34 17.46 22.67
N GLN A 45 -6.07 17.90 22.73
CA GLN A 45 -5.63 19.17 22.16
C GLN A 45 -4.43 18.99 21.22
N LYS A 46 -4.28 19.87 20.25
CA LYS A 46 -3.15 19.88 19.31
C LYS A 46 -2.82 21.30 18.87
N SER A 47 -1.52 21.59 18.73
CA SER A 47 -1.04 22.83 18.15
C SER A 47 -1.45 22.92 16.67
N LEU A 48 -2.06 24.03 16.27
CA LEU A 48 -2.43 24.28 14.87
C LEU A 48 -1.21 24.32 13.95
N ASN A 49 -0.11 24.91 14.40
CA ASN A 49 1.13 24.99 13.61
C ASN A 49 1.71 23.58 13.39
N LYS A 50 1.73 22.73 14.44
CA LYS A 50 2.14 21.34 14.31
C LYS A 50 1.20 20.55 13.38
N LEU A 51 -0.11 20.78 13.50
CA LEU A 51 -1.11 20.15 12.66
C LEU A 51 -0.96 20.54 11.19
N ARG A 52 -0.80 21.84 10.89
CA ARG A 52 -0.57 22.34 9.52
C ARG A 52 0.68 21.71 8.91
N ARG A 53 1.78 21.65 9.66
CA ARG A 53 3.01 21.02 9.22
C ARG A 53 2.84 19.55 8.95
N GLU A 54 2.20 18.78 9.83
CA GLU A 54 1.96 17.35 9.63
C GLU A 54 1.06 17.09 8.40
N ILE A 55 0.00 17.89 8.22
CA ILE A 55 -0.87 17.78 7.04
C ILE A 55 -0.10 18.09 5.74
N ALA A 56 0.75 19.11 5.73
CA ALA A 56 1.60 19.42 4.57
C ALA A 56 2.56 18.26 4.25
N ILE A 57 3.14 17.63 5.26
CA ILE A 57 3.97 16.44 5.09
C ILE A 57 3.15 15.26 4.54
N LEU A 58 1.96 15.02 5.07
CA LEU A 58 1.07 13.96 4.57
C LEU A 58 0.59 14.22 3.14
N GLN A 59 0.46 15.48 2.74
CA GLN A 59 0.20 15.86 1.35
C GLN A 59 1.33 15.43 0.42
N GLY A 60 2.59 15.68 0.79
CA GLY A 60 3.76 15.23 0.04
C GLY A 60 3.85 13.70 0.00
N PHE A 61 3.49 13.01 1.10
CA PHE A 61 3.39 11.55 1.12
C PHE A 61 2.33 11.05 0.13
N TYR A 62 1.15 11.66 0.12
CA TYR A 62 0.09 11.35 -0.85
C TYR A 62 0.59 11.50 -2.30
N GLN A 63 1.33 12.56 -2.59
CA GLN A 63 1.95 12.82 -3.90
C GLN A 63 3.15 11.92 -4.21
N GLN A 64 3.50 10.98 -3.32
CA GLN A 64 4.67 10.08 -3.46
C GLN A 64 6.01 10.83 -3.58
N GLN A 65 6.08 12.01 -3.00
CA GLN A 65 7.28 12.83 -3.02
C GLN A 65 8.34 12.24 -2.05
N PRO A 66 9.61 12.08 -2.46
CA PRO A 66 10.66 11.64 -1.57
C PRO A 66 10.85 12.60 -0.38
N ALA A 67 11.06 12.04 0.82
CA ALA A 67 11.15 12.84 2.05
C ALA A 67 12.19 13.94 2.02
N TYR A 68 13.35 13.71 1.40
CA TYR A 68 14.42 14.71 1.31
C TYR A 68 14.01 15.91 0.44
N ARG A 69 13.28 15.66 -0.67
CA ARG A 69 12.80 16.72 -1.57
C ARG A 69 11.72 17.53 -0.87
N LEU A 70 10.73 16.86 -0.27
CA LEU A 70 9.67 17.54 0.47
C LEU A 70 10.23 18.37 1.63
N ALA A 71 11.26 17.88 2.32
CA ALA A 71 11.90 18.62 3.40
C ALA A 71 12.48 19.94 2.89
N SER A 72 13.18 19.93 1.74
CA SER A 72 13.67 21.11 1.07
C SER A 72 12.55 22.09 0.70
N ASP A 73 11.47 21.57 0.08
CA ASP A 73 10.34 22.39 -0.39
C ASP A 73 9.59 23.07 0.76
N LEU A 74 9.54 22.44 1.94
CA LEU A 74 8.85 22.94 3.13
C LEU A 74 9.79 23.70 4.10
N GLY A 75 11.08 23.79 3.83
CA GLY A 75 12.07 24.37 4.75
C GLY A 75 12.18 23.61 6.07
N LEU A 76 12.03 22.26 6.04
CA LEU A 76 12.05 21.40 7.21
C LEU A 76 13.29 20.50 7.23
N ASP A 77 13.65 20.03 8.43
CA ASP A 77 14.65 18.98 8.57
C ASP A 77 14.17 17.66 7.99
N ALA A 78 15.02 16.97 7.21
CA ALA A 78 14.68 15.73 6.54
C ALA A 78 14.29 14.61 7.51
N LYS A 79 14.86 14.57 8.73
CA LYS A 79 14.49 13.61 9.77
C LYS A 79 13.07 13.82 10.26
N THR A 80 12.60 15.09 10.27
CA THR A 80 11.22 15.41 10.65
C THR A 80 10.23 14.84 9.64
N VAL A 81 10.47 15.04 8.35
CA VAL A 81 9.61 14.50 7.29
C VAL A 81 9.65 12.97 7.27
N THR A 82 10.86 12.39 7.34
CA THR A 82 11.04 10.94 7.38
C THR A 82 10.31 10.29 8.54
N ARG A 83 10.33 10.91 9.74
CA ARG A 83 9.62 10.40 10.93
C ARG A 83 8.10 10.35 10.72
N VAL A 84 7.52 11.37 10.09
CA VAL A 84 6.08 11.40 9.77
C VAL A 84 5.74 10.31 8.75
N TYR A 85 6.54 10.17 7.69
CA TYR A 85 6.39 9.13 6.67
C TYR A 85 6.47 7.73 7.27
N GLN A 86 7.48 7.45 8.10
CA GLN A 86 7.63 6.15 8.76
C GLN A 86 6.47 5.85 9.69
N ARG A 87 6.02 6.84 10.48
CA ARG A 87 4.85 6.66 11.36
C ARG A 87 3.60 6.27 10.56
N LEU A 88 3.36 6.92 9.41
CA LEU A 88 2.23 6.55 8.55
C LEU A 88 2.42 5.17 7.95
N ARG A 89 3.62 4.81 7.45
CA ARG A 89 3.90 3.47 6.89
C ARG A 89 3.70 2.35 7.90
N ILE A 90 4.14 2.56 9.14
CA ILE A 90 3.91 1.58 10.23
C ILE A 90 2.40 1.41 10.46
N ALA A 91 1.66 2.50 10.53
CA ALA A 91 0.22 2.45 10.73
C ALA A 91 -0.49 1.76 9.54
N LEU A 92 -0.11 2.07 8.30
CA LEU A 92 -0.62 1.41 7.10
C LEU A 92 -0.29 -0.08 7.08
N PHE A 93 0.92 -0.47 7.48
CA PHE A 93 1.33 -1.87 7.59
C PHE A 93 0.37 -2.65 8.51
N HIS A 94 0.10 -2.13 9.69
CA HIS A 94 -0.83 -2.78 10.62
C HIS A 94 -2.27 -2.78 10.11
N MET A 95 -2.73 -1.70 9.49
CA MET A 95 -4.09 -1.64 8.90
C MET A 95 -4.26 -2.68 7.80
N THR A 96 -3.30 -2.79 6.90
CA THR A 96 -3.34 -3.74 5.78
C THR A 96 -3.32 -5.20 6.27
N GLU A 97 -2.55 -5.51 7.32
CA GLU A 97 -2.57 -6.85 7.93
C GLU A 97 -3.91 -7.14 8.66
N LEU A 98 -4.59 -6.12 9.17
CA LEU A 98 -5.91 -6.26 9.83
C LEU A 98 -7.09 -6.31 8.85
N GLU A 99 -6.94 -5.80 7.64
CA GLU A 99 -7.99 -5.82 6.60
C GLU A 99 -8.32 -7.22 6.06
N GLY A 100 -7.90 -8.25 6.72
CA GLY A 100 -7.95 -9.69 6.53
C GLY A 100 -9.12 -10.37 5.79
N ALA A 101 -9.89 -9.65 4.97
CA ALA A 101 -10.90 -10.25 4.11
C ALA A 101 -10.22 -11.12 3.04
N LYS A 102 -10.57 -12.40 3.02
CA LYS A 102 -10.03 -13.36 2.05
C LYS A 102 -10.47 -13.00 0.64
N LEU A 103 -9.53 -13.03 -0.28
CA LEU A 103 -9.76 -12.90 -1.72
C LEU A 103 -10.59 -14.08 -2.22
N SER A 104 -11.41 -13.88 -3.25
CA SER A 104 -12.31 -14.91 -3.80
C SER A 104 -12.52 -14.75 -5.30
N GLY A 105 -13.19 -15.71 -5.93
CA GLY A 105 -13.47 -15.67 -7.35
C GLY A 105 -12.25 -16.01 -8.20
N GLU A 106 -11.87 -15.16 -9.13
CA GLU A 106 -10.71 -15.33 -10.02
C GLU A 106 -9.49 -14.63 -9.42
N ILE A 107 -8.44 -15.39 -9.12
CA ILE A 107 -7.25 -14.92 -8.42
C ILE A 107 -6.00 -15.20 -9.25
N GLU A 108 -5.22 -14.17 -9.53
CA GLU A 108 -3.92 -14.28 -10.18
C GLU A 108 -2.82 -14.36 -9.12
N LEU A 109 -1.88 -15.28 -9.31
CA LEU A 109 -0.74 -15.52 -8.41
C LEU A 109 0.57 -15.41 -9.18
N ASP A 110 1.52 -14.71 -8.59
CA ASP A 110 2.86 -14.57 -9.15
C ASP A 110 3.87 -14.14 -8.08
N GLU A 111 5.16 -14.32 -8.37
CA GLU A 111 6.25 -13.81 -7.55
C GLU A 111 7.03 -12.75 -8.29
N SER A 112 7.42 -11.71 -7.56
CA SER A 112 8.29 -10.68 -8.10
C SER A 112 9.51 -10.44 -7.21
N TYR A 113 10.64 -10.11 -7.86
CA TYR A 113 11.92 -9.90 -7.21
C TYR A 113 12.24 -8.42 -7.14
N PHE A 114 12.41 -7.91 -5.90
CA PHE A 114 12.71 -6.51 -5.63
C PHE A 114 14.12 -6.32 -5.10
N GLY A 115 14.82 -5.32 -5.62
CA GLY A 115 16.21 -4.97 -5.26
C GLY A 115 16.92 -4.35 -6.44
N GLY A 116 18.02 -3.62 -6.18
CA GLY A 116 18.79 -2.93 -7.22
C GLY A 116 19.35 -3.88 -8.28
N ALA A 117 19.57 -3.36 -9.48
CA ALA A 117 20.29 -4.09 -10.52
C ALA A 117 21.74 -4.33 -10.05
N ARG A 118 22.15 -5.58 -9.96
CA ARG A 118 23.52 -6.01 -9.68
C ARG A 118 24.04 -6.83 -10.86
N LYS A 119 25.33 -6.75 -11.13
CA LYS A 119 25.99 -7.67 -12.07
C LYS A 119 25.86 -9.10 -11.52
N GLY A 120 25.33 -10.05 -12.31
CA GLY A 120 25.16 -11.43 -11.92
C GLY A 120 23.88 -12.08 -12.47
N PRO A 121 23.58 -13.33 -12.06
CA PRO A 121 22.42 -14.08 -12.56
C PRO A 121 21.11 -13.32 -12.38
N ARG A 122 20.24 -13.38 -13.38
CA ARG A 122 18.88 -12.81 -13.36
C ARG A 122 17.86 -13.87 -12.94
N GLY A 123 16.71 -13.44 -12.42
CA GLY A 123 15.61 -14.33 -12.05
C GLY A 123 15.73 -14.92 -10.64
N ARG A 124 15.22 -16.15 -10.46
CA ARG A 124 15.07 -16.85 -9.15
C ARG A 124 16.39 -17.09 -8.37
N GLY A 125 17.55 -16.93 -8.97
CA GLY A 125 18.88 -17.09 -8.34
C GLY A 125 19.58 -15.79 -7.97
N ALA A 126 18.96 -14.63 -8.12
CA ALA A 126 19.61 -13.34 -7.89
C ALA A 126 19.82 -13.06 -6.38
N ARG A 127 21.04 -13.29 -5.89
CA ARG A 127 21.44 -13.00 -4.50
C ARG A 127 21.14 -11.52 -4.16
N GLY A 128 20.53 -11.32 -3.01
CA GLY A 128 20.35 -9.98 -2.48
C GLY A 128 19.04 -9.29 -2.86
N LYS A 129 18.11 -9.94 -3.56
CA LYS A 129 16.75 -9.46 -3.80
C LYS A 129 15.77 -9.97 -2.76
N SER A 130 14.77 -9.16 -2.45
CA SER A 130 13.60 -9.59 -1.67
C SER A 130 12.62 -10.27 -2.61
N ILE A 131 12.17 -11.45 -2.24
CA ILE A 131 11.12 -12.17 -2.97
C ILE A 131 9.78 -11.70 -2.42
N VAL A 132 8.89 -11.30 -3.29
CA VAL A 132 7.52 -10.91 -2.93
C VAL A 132 6.55 -11.85 -3.61
N PHE A 133 5.73 -12.51 -2.83
CA PHE A 133 4.59 -13.27 -3.30
C PHE A 133 3.35 -12.37 -3.34
N GLY A 134 2.56 -12.48 -4.40
CA GLY A 134 1.35 -11.70 -4.60
C GLY A 134 0.15 -12.54 -4.99
N LEU A 135 -1.00 -12.14 -4.48
CA LEU A 135 -2.32 -12.66 -4.81
C LEU A 135 -3.17 -11.47 -5.27
N LEU A 136 -3.72 -11.50 -6.48
CA LEU A 136 -4.58 -10.43 -6.97
C LEU A 136 -5.93 -11.01 -7.38
N GLU A 137 -6.99 -10.55 -6.73
CA GLU A 137 -8.37 -10.78 -7.14
C GLU A 137 -8.66 -9.94 -8.38
N ARG A 138 -9.13 -10.52 -9.47
CA ARG A 138 -9.43 -9.79 -10.70
C ARG A 138 -10.46 -8.71 -10.42
N ASP A 139 -10.17 -7.49 -10.90
CA ASP A 139 -10.96 -6.27 -10.65
C ASP A 139 -11.11 -5.88 -9.17
N GLY A 140 -10.38 -6.56 -8.29
CA GLY A 140 -10.45 -6.42 -6.85
C GLY A 140 -9.17 -5.93 -6.18
N ARG A 141 -8.84 -6.59 -5.09
CA ARG A 141 -7.74 -6.26 -4.20
C ARG A 141 -6.51 -7.12 -4.48
N VAL A 142 -5.36 -6.62 -4.02
CA VAL A 142 -4.10 -7.35 -4.00
C VAL A 142 -3.69 -7.63 -2.55
N TYR A 143 -3.08 -8.77 -2.32
CA TYR A 143 -2.33 -9.10 -1.11
C TYR A 143 -0.89 -9.39 -1.49
N THR A 144 0.06 -8.86 -0.73
CA THR A 144 1.49 -9.09 -0.96
C THR A 144 2.21 -9.49 0.32
N LYS A 145 3.21 -10.35 0.20
CA LYS A 145 4.06 -10.76 1.32
C LYS A 145 5.50 -10.93 0.86
N VAL A 146 6.43 -10.39 1.65
CA VAL A 146 7.85 -10.73 1.50
C VAL A 146 8.04 -12.14 2.07
N VAL A 147 8.56 -13.05 1.24
CA VAL A 147 8.79 -14.44 1.59
C VAL A 147 10.28 -14.78 1.50
N GLU A 148 10.71 -15.76 2.29
CA GLU A 148 12.10 -16.23 2.28
C GLU A 148 12.35 -17.19 1.10
N SER A 149 11.35 -17.97 0.75
CA SER A 149 11.41 -18.94 -0.34
C SER A 149 10.09 -19.04 -1.10
N VAL A 150 10.15 -19.57 -2.32
CA VAL A 150 9.00 -19.90 -3.17
C VAL A 150 8.70 -21.40 -3.12
N SER A 151 8.89 -22.05 -1.97
CA SER A 151 8.51 -23.45 -1.81
C SER A 151 6.99 -23.62 -1.90
N ALA A 152 6.53 -24.80 -2.36
CA ALA A 152 5.11 -25.10 -2.44
C ALA A 152 4.40 -24.93 -1.07
N GLU A 153 5.06 -25.31 0.01
CA GLU A 153 4.55 -25.16 1.38
C GLU A 153 4.35 -23.70 1.75
N THR A 154 5.38 -22.83 1.53
CA THR A 154 5.29 -21.40 1.80
C THR A 154 4.16 -20.74 1.02
N LEU A 155 4.07 -21.04 -0.30
CA LEU A 155 3.04 -20.46 -1.16
C LEU A 155 1.65 -20.91 -0.71
N MET A 156 1.44 -22.21 -0.46
CA MET A 156 0.15 -22.74 -0.01
C MET A 156 -0.31 -22.19 1.33
N THR A 157 0.62 -21.97 2.27
CA THR A 157 0.30 -21.34 3.57
C THR A 157 -0.33 -19.97 3.36
N HIS A 158 0.27 -19.12 2.51
CA HIS A 158 -0.27 -17.80 2.22
C HIS A 158 -1.58 -17.85 1.43
N ILE A 159 -1.69 -18.76 0.45
CA ILE A 159 -2.91 -18.93 -0.34
C ILE A 159 -4.08 -19.31 0.57
N GLN A 160 -3.91 -20.31 1.41
CA GLN A 160 -4.97 -20.78 2.32
C GLN A 160 -5.37 -19.72 3.37
N ALA A 161 -4.39 -18.96 3.85
CA ALA A 161 -4.66 -17.89 4.81
C ALA A 161 -5.48 -16.74 4.19
N HIS A 162 -5.20 -16.36 2.92
CA HIS A 162 -5.69 -15.12 2.32
C HIS A 162 -6.67 -15.31 1.17
N THR A 163 -7.01 -16.54 0.78
CA THR A 163 -8.02 -16.82 -0.26
C THR A 163 -9.11 -17.76 0.23
N ARG A 164 -10.27 -17.72 -0.42
CA ARG A 164 -11.37 -18.67 -0.17
C ARG A 164 -11.14 -19.94 -0.98
N LYS A 165 -11.33 -21.10 -0.34
CA LYS A 165 -11.34 -22.41 -1.00
C LYS A 165 -12.39 -22.43 -2.11
N GLY A 166 -12.07 -23.07 -3.24
CA GLY A 166 -12.97 -23.15 -4.40
C GLY A 166 -12.85 -22.00 -5.39
N SER A 167 -11.97 -21.01 -5.14
CA SER A 167 -11.63 -19.97 -6.10
C SER A 167 -10.94 -20.55 -7.36
N VAL A 168 -10.90 -19.76 -8.43
CA VAL A 168 -10.15 -20.08 -9.66
C VAL A 168 -8.81 -19.37 -9.58
N TYR A 169 -7.72 -20.15 -9.71
CA TYR A 169 -6.36 -19.64 -9.58
C TYR A 169 -5.64 -19.64 -10.92
N TYR A 170 -5.08 -18.50 -11.30
CA TYR A 170 -4.26 -18.34 -12.50
C TYR A 170 -2.80 -18.15 -12.11
N THR A 171 -1.90 -19.00 -12.63
CA THR A 171 -0.46 -18.94 -12.34
C THR A 171 0.36 -19.16 -13.60
N ASP A 172 1.65 -18.86 -13.53
CA ASP A 172 2.60 -19.42 -14.51
C ASP A 172 2.77 -20.95 -14.32
N ALA A 173 3.57 -21.58 -15.17
CA ALA A 173 3.84 -23.01 -15.13
C ALA A 173 4.80 -23.46 -14.00
N PHE A 174 5.00 -22.63 -12.96
CA PHE A 174 5.90 -22.96 -11.87
C PHE A 174 5.40 -24.15 -11.03
N ARG A 175 6.29 -25.11 -10.80
CA ARG A 175 5.96 -26.37 -10.08
C ARG A 175 5.48 -26.16 -8.64
N GLY A 176 5.84 -25.03 -7.99
CA GLY A 176 5.38 -24.70 -6.64
C GLY A 176 3.85 -24.60 -6.49
N TYR A 177 3.12 -24.45 -7.59
CA TYR A 177 1.67 -24.35 -7.61
C TYR A 177 0.91 -25.67 -7.86
N GLN A 178 1.59 -26.81 -8.00
CA GLN A 178 0.94 -28.10 -8.32
C GLN A 178 -0.13 -28.52 -7.30
N SER A 179 0.07 -28.17 -6.02
CA SER A 179 -0.89 -28.50 -4.94
C SER A 179 -2.17 -27.66 -4.96
N LEU A 180 -2.24 -26.57 -5.74
CA LEU A 180 -3.43 -25.71 -5.87
C LEU A 180 -4.67 -26.46 -6.34
N GLN A 181 -4.52 -27.49 -7.17
CA GLN A 181 -5.64 -28.30 -7.67
C GLN A 181 -6.47 -28.94 -6.55
N ARG A 182 -5.88 -29.15 -5.36
CA ARG A 182 -6.59 -29.65 -4.18
C ARG A 182 -7.38 -28.58 -3.42
N TYR A 183 -7.12 -27.31 -3.73
CA TYR A 183 -7.70 -26.16 -3.02
C TYR A 183 -8.75 -25.42 -3.84
N GLY A 184 -8.58 -25.39 -5.18
CA GLY A 184 -9.52 -24.77 -6.11
C GLY A 184 -9.18 -25.10 -7.57
N LYS A 185 -9.88 -24.48 -8.51
CA LYS A 185 -9.63 -24.68 -9.93
C LYS A 185 -8.32 -23.99 -10.32
N HIS A 186 -7.33 -24.73 -10.79
CA HIS A 186 -6.02 -24.20 -11.19
C HIS A 186 -5.90 -24.10 -12.70
N MET A 187 -5.61 -22.93 -13.20
CA MET A 187 -5.43 -22.57 -14.61
C MET A 187 -3.99 -22.09 -14.82
N VAL A 188 -3.23 -22.90 -15.58
CA VAL A 188 -1.83 -22.57 -15.88
C VAL A 188 -1.76 -21.74 -17.15
N VAL A 189 -1.08 -20.59 -17.07
CA VAL A 189 -0.82 -19.69 -18.20
C VAL A 189 0.55 -20.01 -18.79
N ASN A 190 0.60 -20.34 -20.06
CA ASN A 190 1.83 -20.66 -20.76
C ASN A 190 2.22 -19.52 -21.72
N HIS A 191 3.10 -18.63 -21.27
CA HIS A 191 3.57 -17.48 -22.05
C HIS A 191 4.32 -17.83 -23.35
N SER A 192 4.81 -19.08 -23.50
CA SER A 192 5.58 -19.49 -24.68
C SER A 192 4.72 -19.98 -25.84
N LYS A 193 3.43 -20.27 -25.63
CA LYS A 193 2.56 -20.88 -26.66
C LYS A 193 1.39 -19.99 -27.08
N GLU A 194 1.01 -18.98 -26.31
CA GLU A 194 -0.14 -18.14 -26.64
C GLU A 194 0.12 -16.67 -26.25
N PHE A 195 0.41 -15.83 -27.25
CA PHE A 195 0.10 -14.41 -27.17
C PHE A 195 -1.43 -14.30 -27.05
N VAL A 196 -1.91 -14.12 -25.81
CA VAL A 196 -3.31 -13.85 -25.45
C VAL A 196 -4.33 -14.57 -26.36
N SER A 197 -4.67 -15.79 -26.05
CA SER A 197 -5.90 -16.37 -26.59
C SER A 197 -7.07 -15.51 -26.12
N LYS A 198 -7.59 -14.66 -27.00
CA LYS A 198 -8.81 -13.84 -26.75
C LYS A 198 -10.01 -14.68 -26.33
N LYS A 199 -9.96 -16.02 -26.51
CA LYS A 199 -11.04 -16.96 -26.19
C LYS A 199 -11.01 -17.51 -24.77
N THR A 200 -9.85 -17.58 -24.09
CA THR A 200 -9.75 -18.33 -22.82
C THR A 200 -9.64 -17.49 -21.56
N LYS A 201 -9.50 -16.16 -21.63
CA LYS A 201 -9.24 -15.29 -20.47
C LYS A 201 -8.09 -15.77 -19.55
N ASN A 202 -7.26 -16.71 -20.01
CA ASN A 202 -6.12 -17.23 -19.28
C ASN A 202 -4.95 -16.25 -19.37
N HIS A 203 -4.79 -15.40 -18.37
CA HIS A 203 -3.67 -14.48 -18.24
C HIS A 203 -3.44 -14.14 -16.77
N ILE A 204 -2.27 -13.58 -16.47
CA ILE A 204 -1.90 -13.01 -15.16
C ILE A 204 -1.49 -11.54 -15.31
N ASN A 205 -2.05 -10.86 -16.31
CA ASN A 205 -1.72 -9.47 -16.63
C ASN A 205 -2.04 -8.49 -15.50
N GLY A 206 -3.02 -8.80 -14.67
CA GLY A 206 -3.42 -7.98 -13.53
C GLY A 206 -2.30 -7.88 -12.51
N ILE A 207 -1.76 -9.04 -12.08
CA ILE A 207 -0.67 -9.06 -11.10
C ILE A 207 0.66 -8.57 -11.70
N GLU A 208 0.92 -8.83 -12.99
CA GLU A 208 2.09 -8.26 -13.69
C GLU A 208 2.00 -6.73 -13.76
N GLY A 209 0.82 -6.19 -14.06
CA GLY A 209 0.55 -4.76 -14.03
C GLY A 209 0.76 -4.15 -12.63
N PHE A 210 0.32 -4.85 -11.59
CA PHE A 210 0.59 -4.45 -10.21
C PHE A 210 2.09 -4.43 -9.89
N TRP A 211 2.87 -5.43 -10.35
CA TRP A 211 4.32 -5.42 -10.16
C TRP A 211 5.01 -4.27 -10.87
N SER A 212 4.58 -3.94 -12.08
CA SER A 212 5.08 -2.79 -12.82
C SER A 212 4.81 -1.49 -12.05
N TYR A 213 3.59 -1.29 -11.57
CA TYR A 213 3.20 -0.17 -10.71
C TYR A 213 4.04 -0.10 -9.44
N ALA A 214 4.21 -1.22 -8.71
CA ALA A 214 4.98 -1.28 -7.48
C ALA A 214 6.47 -0.92 -7.72
N LYS A 215 7.07 -1.43 -8.79
CA LYS A 215 8.46 -1.12 -9.17
C LYS A 215 8.63 0.35 -9.54
N HIS A 216 7.66 0.93 -10.24
CA HIS A 216 7.66 2.36 -10.59
C HIS A 216 7.65 3.25 -9.34
N ILE A 217 6.78 2.98 -8.38
CA ILE A 217 6.75 3.73 -7.11
C ILE A 217 8.06 3.59 -6.35
N LEU A 218 8.56 2.37 -6.20
CA LEU A 218 9.79 2.09 -5.45
C LEU A 218 11.04 2.70 -6.09
N TYR A 219 11.01 2.95 -7.39
CA TYR A 219 12.10 3.64 -8.08
C TYR A 219 12.35 5.04 -7.51
N ASN A 220 11.32 5.73 -7.06
CA ASN A 220 11.42 7.05 -6.42
C ASN A 220 12.07 6.99 -5.02
N TYR A 221 11.99 5.83 -4.36
CA TYR A 221 12.53 5.60 -3.02
C TYR A 221 13.82 4.77 -3.07
N ARG A 222 14.84 5.26 -3.79
CA ARG A 222 16.12 4.56 -3.92
C ARG A 222 16.76 4.30 -2.55
N GLY A 223 17.35 3.12 -2.35
CA GLY A 223 18.09 2.79 -1.14
C GLY A 223 17.22 2.33 0.04
N VAL A 224 15.98 1.91 -0.19
CA VAL A 224 15.15 1.29 0.85
C VAL A 224 15.86 0.03 1.37
N SER A 225 16.16 -0.01 2.68
CA SER A 225 16.75 -1.18 3.31
C SER A 225 15.78 -2.35 3.32
N ARG A 226 16.29 -3.58 3.35
CA ARG A 226 15.46 -4.79 3.44
C ARG A 226 14.55 -4.80 4.67
N TYR A 227 15.03 -4.23 5.77
CA TYR A 227 14.26 -4.12 7.01
C TYR A 227 13.00 -3.24 6.83
N HIS A 228 13.12 -2.13 6.10
CA HIS A 228 12.00 -1.22 5.89
C HIS A 228 11.13 -1.60 4.66
N PHE A 229 11.64 -2.43 3.76
CA PHE A 229 10.97 -2.79 2.51
C PHE A 229 9.53 -3.30 2.70
N PRO A 230 9.21 -4.18 3.68
CA PRO A 230 7.84 -4.63 3.89
C PRO A 230 6.85 -3.48 4.15
N MET A 231 7.27 -2.41 4.82
CA MET A 231 6.41 -1.25 5.10
C MET A 231 6.11 -0.44 3.83
N TYR A 232 7.09 -0.31 2.92
CA TYR A 232 6.87 0.31 1.61
C TYR A 232 5.98 -0.54 0.72
N LEU A 233 6.16 -1.85 0.75
CA LEU A 233 5.32 -2.78 0.01
C LEU A 233 3.85 -2.67 0.45
N LYS A 234 3.60 -2.64 1.75
CA LYS A 234 2.25 -2.49 2.31
C LYS A 234 1.65 -1.10 2.07
N GLU A 235 2.46 -0.04 2.00
CA GLU A 235 1.98 1.26 1.51
C GLU A 235 1.46 1.15 0.07
N ILE A 236 2.20 0.47 -0.81
CA ILE A 236 1.82 0.30 -2.22
C ILE A 236 0.55 -0.56 -2.35
N GLU A 237 0.48 -1.66 -1.62
CA GLU A 237 -0.69 -2.52 -1.51
C GLU A 237 -1.92 -1.72 -1.05
N TYR A 238 -1.80 -0.95 0.02
CA TYR A 238 -2.87 -0.09 0.53
C TYR A 238 -3.34 0.92 -0.52
N ARG A 239 -2.42 1.60 -1.20
CA ARG A 239 -2.74 2.54 -2.29
C ARG A 239 -3.49 1.87 -3.43
N TYR A 240 -3.09 0.67 -3.81
CA TYR A 240 -3.75 -0.09 -4.87
C TYR A 240 -5.16 -0.53 -4.45
N ASN A 241 -5.30 -1.06 -3.25
CA ASN A 241 -6.58 -1.55 -2.73
C ASN A 241 -7.63 -0.44 -2.54
N HIS A 242 -7.17 0.77 -2.24
CA HIS A 242 -8.03 1.95 -2.03
C HIS A 242 -8.00 2.94 -3.20
N ARG A 243 -7.61 2.49 -4.42
CA ARG A 243 -7.43 3.38 -5.59
C ARG A 243 -8.71 4.09 -6.06
N GLN A 244 -9.87 3.58 -5.68
CA GLN A 244 -11.18 4.17 -5.98
C GLN A 244 -11.68 5.13 -4.87
N GLU A 245 -10.95 5.22 -3.77
CA GLU A 245 -11.31 6.01 -2.61
C GLU A 245 -10.50 7.31 -2.51
N ASN A 246 -10.91 8.20 -1.61
CA ASN A 246 -10.11 9.37 -1.29
C ASN A 246 -8.94 8.98 -0.37
N ILE A 247 -7.83 8.50 -0.97
CA ILE A 247 -6.65 8.02 -0.25
C ILE A 247 -6.09 9.06 0.73
N PHE A 248 -6.12 10.36 0.38
CA PHE A 248 -5.62 11.39 1.29
C PHE A 248 -6.45 11.46 2.57
N LYS A 249 -7.77 11.35 2.46
CA LYS A 249 -8.66 11.29 3.64
C LYS A 249 -8.35 10.05 4.48
N LEU A 250 -8.10 8.91 3.84
CA LEU A 250 -7.72 7.68 4.54
C LEU A 250 -6.36 7.83 5.25
N PHE A 251 -5.36 8.43 4.62
CA PHE A 251 -4.07 8.71 5.27
C PHE A 251 -4.19 9.61 6.49
N LEU A 252 -5.04 10.63 6.43
CA LEU A 252 -5.33 11.47 7.59
C LEU A 252 -5.99 10.65 8.71
N ALA A 253 -6.96 9.81 8.37
CA ALA A 253 -7.64 8.94 9.33
C ALA A 253 -6.66 7.98 10.01
N VAL A 254 -5.86 7.27 9.23
CA VAL A 254 -4.85 6.32 9.75
C VAL A 254 -3.81 7.03 10.60
N TYR A 255 -3.25 8.15 10.13
CA TYR A 255 -2.16 8.85 10.83
C TYR A 255 -2.60 9.46 12.16
N PHE A 256 -3.80 10.03 12.22
CA PHE A 256 -4.33 10.68 13.42
C PHE A 256 -5.20 9.75 14.28
N GLY A 257 -5.42 8.50 13.85
CA GLY A 257 -6.32 7.58 14.51
C GLY A 257 -7.80 8.01 14.45
N TYR A 258 -8.15 8.76 13.39
CA TYR A 258 -9.51 9.23 13.18
C TYR A 258 -10.29 8.13 12.45
N VAL A 259 -11.21 7.50 13.15
CA VAL A 259 -12.20 6.62 12.52
C VAL A 259 -13.32 7.53 12.03
N SER A 260 -13.43 7.65 10.69
CA SER A 260 -14.57 8.35 10.09
C SER A 260 -15.84 7.57 10.42
N PRO A 261 -16.91 8.20 10.90
CA PRO A 261 -18.20 7.56 10.96
C PRO A 261 -18.72 7.27 9.57
#